data_df09874bc998cde265c47536a203deb5
#
_entry.id   df09874bc998cde265c47536a203deb5
#
_cell.length_a   1.000
_cell.length_b   1.000
_cell.length_c   1.000
_cell.angle_alpha   90.00
_cell.angle_beta   90.00
_cell.angle_gamma   90.00
#
_symmetry.space_group_name_H-M   'P 1'
#
loop_
_entity.id
_entity.type
_entity.pdbx_description
1 polymer ?
#
loop_
_entity_poly.entity_id
_entity_poly.type
_entity_poly.pdbx_seq_one_letter_code
_entity_poly.pdbx_strand_id
1 'polypeptide(L)'
;PDLAPFYTDDDAFAGELAAASVTVEDPLWRMPLWRPYERKLASKIADTNNVTTDGFAGSITAALFLKKFVSKTKIWVHFDIFGWNPVEKAHAPVGGEAQAIRAIFEVLKQRYPAKG
;
A
#
# COMPACT_ATOMS: atom_id res chain seq x y z
N PRO A 1 -4.06 -12.84 2.92
CA PRO A 1 -3.99 -12.58 1.48
C PRO A 1 -5.22 -11.84 0.93
N ASP A 2 -6.35 -11.90 1.62
CA ASP A 2 -7.61 -11.33 1.14
C ASP A 2 -7.78 -9.84 1.44
N LEU A 3 -6.99 -9.30 2.36
CA LEU A 3 -7.05 -7.92 2.81
C LEU A 3 -5.71 -7.24 2.61
N ALA A 4 -5.59 -6.43 1.56
CA ALA A 4 -4.34 -5.79 1.20
C ALA A 4 -4.05 -4.58 2.11
N PRO A 5 -2.90 -4.56 2.80
CA PRO A 5 -2.52 -3.38 3.57
C PRO A 5 -2.06 -2.24 2.67
N PHE A 6 -2.37 -1.01 3.09
CA PHE A 6 -1.87 0.19 2.44
C PHE A 6 -1.32 1.19 3.46
N TYR A 7 -0.41 2.03 2.99
CA TYR A 7 0.35 2.98 3.79
C TYR A 7 0.32 4.35 3.13
N THR A 8 -0.11 5.35 3.86
CA THR A 8 -0.04 6.77 3.46
C THR A 8 -0.06 7.65 4.69
N ASP A 9 0.58 8.79 4.63
CA ASP A 9 0.51 9.80 5.69
C ASP A 9 -0.54 10.87 5.41
N ASP A 10 -1.26 10.79 4.29
CA ASP A 10 -2.38 11.69 3.98
C ASP A 10 -3.69 11.07 4.46
N ASP A 11 -4.26 11.64 5.53
CA ASP A 11 -5.49 11.11 6.15
C ASP A 11 -6.72 11.27 5.26
N ALA A 12 -6.82 12.36 4.52
CA ALA A 12 -7.95 12.58 3.61
C ALA A 12 -7.94 11.54 2.47
N PHE A 13 -6.79 11.32 1.86
CA PHE A 13 -6.63 10.30 0.83
C PHE A 13 -6.90 8.89 1.36
N ALA A 14 -6.42 8.59 2.58
CA ALA A 14 -6.70 7.31 3.23
C ALA A 14 -8.19 7.07 3.44
N GLY A 15 -8.94 8.11 3.83
CA GLY A 15 -10.38 8.05 3.99
C GLY A 15 -11.11 7.79 2.67
N GLU A 16 -10.71 8.48 1.60
CA GLU A 16 -11.26 8.24 0.25
C GLU A 16 -10.99 6.80 -0.23
N LEU A 17 -9.78 6.32 0.00
CA LEU A 17 -9.38 4.97 -0.40
C LEU A 17 -10.16 3.90 0.37
N ALA A 18 -10.33 4.09 1.67
CA ALA A 18 -11.11 3.19 2.52
C ALA A 18 -12.57 3.14 2.06
N ALA A 19 -13.19 4.27 1.78
CA ALA A 19 -14.57 4.34 1.28
C ALA A 19 -14.70 3.67 -0.10
N ALA A 20 -13.79 3.97 -1.02
CA ALA A 20 -13.78 3.36 -2.36
C ALA A 20 -13.61 1.84 -2.28
N SER A 21 -12.78 1.34 -1.39
CA SER A 21 -12.54 -0.10 -1.22
C SER A 21 -13.81 -0.86 -0.88
N VAL A 22 -14.70 -0.26 -0.09
CA VAL A 22 -16.00 -0.83 0.24
C VAL A 22 -16.93 -0.78 -0.97
N THR A 23 -17.01 0.36 -1.64
CA THR A 23 -17.92 0.57 -2.79
C THR A 23 -17.62 -0.38 -3.95
N VAL A 24 -16.35 -0.63 -4.24
CA VAL A 24 -15.94 -1.47 -5.38
C VAL A 24 -15.55 -2.89 -4.98
N GLU A 25 -15.78 -3.26 -3.74
CA GLU A 25 -15.47 -4.60 -3.21
C GLU A 25 -14.00 -5.02 -3.45
N ASP A 26 -13.08 -4.07 -3.22
CA ASP A 26 -11.64 -4.28 -3.30
C ASP A 26 -11.04 -3.99 -1.91
N PRO A 27 -11.11 -4.96 -0.98
CA PRO A 27 -10.87 -4.70 0.44
C PRO A 27 -9.44 -4.29 0.74
N LEU A 28 -9.30 -3.19 1.47
CA LEU A 28 -8.03 -2.61 1.87
C LEU A 28 -7.99 -2.39 3.38
N TRP A 29 -6.80 -2.43 3.95
CA TRP A 29 -6.56 -2.18 5.36
C TRP A 29 -5.45 -1.15 5.53
N ARG A 30 -5.80 0.00 6.12
CA ARG A 30 -4.79 1.03 6.41
C ARG A 30 -3.88 0.56 7.54
N MET A 31 -2.57 0.60 7.29
CA MET A 31 -1.51 0.32 8.24
C MET A 31 -0.70 1.59 8.55
N PRO A 32 -0.11 1.71 9.74
CA PRO A 32 0.64 2.91 10.10
C PRO A 32 2.03 2.95 9.46
N LEU A 33 2.44 4.12 8.99
CA LEU A 33 3.84 4.43 8.73
C LEU A 33 4.53 4.73 10.07
N TRP A 34 4.94 3.71 10.79
CA TRP A 34 5.51 3.84 12.13
C TRP A 34 6.96 4.32 12.05
N ARG A 35 7.16 5.61 12.08
CA ARG A 35 8.46 6.27 11.88
C ARG A 35 9.59 5.76 12.78
N PRO A 36 9.37 5.39 14.06
CA PRO A 36 10.45 4.80 14.87
C PRO A 36 11.12 3.59 14.24
N TYR A 37 10.46 2.89 13.30
CA TYR A 37 11.05 1.76 12.60
C TYR A 37 12.03 2.18 11.48
N GLU A 38 12.14 3.46 11.16
CA GLU A 38 13.15 3.95 10.20
C GLU A 38 14.58 3.60 10.63
N ARG A 39 14.82 3.48 11.95
CA ARG A 39 16.11 3.03 12.49
C ARG A 39 16.54 1.66 11.99
N LYS A 40 15.58 0.78 11.63
CA LYS A 40 15.85 -0.55 11.07
C LYS A 40 16.49 -0.49 9.68
N LEU A 41 16.37 0.65 9.01
CA LEU A 41 16.93 0.91 7.68
C LEU A 41 18.26 1.68 7.74
N ALA A 42 18.75 1.97 8.94
CA ALA A 42 20.02 2.68 9.11
C ALA A 42 21.20 1.84 8.63
N SER A 43 22.12 2.47 7.90
CA SER A 43 23.34 1.85 7.41
C SER A 43 24.56 2.62 7.96
N LYS A 44 25.67 1.91 8.18
CA LYS A 44 26.93 2.49 8.60
C LYS A 44 27.76 3.00 7.42
N ILE A 45 27.48 2.54 6.22
CA ILE A 45 28.30 2.80 5.01
C ILE A 45 27.51 3.34 3.83
N ALA A 46 26.19 3.30 3.89
CA ALA A 46 25.29 3.83 2.85
C ALA A 46 24.25 4.74 3.50
N ASP A 47 23.51 5.50 2.69
CA ASP A 47 22.44 6.37 3.17
C ASP A 47 21.30 5.59 3.84
N THR A 48 21.05 4.37 3.35
CA THR A 48 20.04 3.48 3.93
C THR A 48 20.29 2.03 3.53
N ASN A 49 19.79 1.09 4.33
CA ASN A 49 19.70 -0.32 3.97
C ASN A 49 18.38 -0.60 3.26
N ASN A 50 18.41 -1.49 2.28
CA ASN A 50 17.20 -2.00 1.62
C ASN A 50 16.61 -3.24 2.31
N VAL A 51 17.31 -3.79 3.30
CA VAL A 51 16.89 -4.95 4.08
C VAL A 51 17.05 -4.61 5.56
N THR A 52 16.08 -5.00 6.37
CA THR A 52 16.15 -4.83 7.83
C THR A 52 17.08 -5.86 8.47
N THR A 53 17.61 -5.51 9.63
CA THR A 53 18.48 -6.40 10.43
C THR A 53 17.70 -7.46 11.20
N ASP A 54 16.39 -7.32 11.30
CA ASP A 54 15.47 -8.29 11.91
C ASP A 54 14.32 -8.61 10.96
N GLY A 55 13.60 -9.71 11.23
CA GLY A 55 12.50 -10.18 10.39
C GLY A 55 11.12 -9.62 10.75
N PHE A 56 11.05 -8.62 11.63
CA PHE A 56 9.78 -8.12 12.15
C PHE A 56 9.32 -6.85 11.42
N ALA A 57 7.99 -6.68 11.31
CA ALA A 57 7.33 -5.52 10.72
C ALA A 57 7.75 -5.24 9.26
N GLY A 58 7.96 -6.29 8.46
CA GLY A 58 8.48 -6.19 7.09
C GLY A 58 7.66 -5.27 6.19
N SER A 59 6.35 -5.34 6.24
CA SER A 59 5.45 -4.51 5.44
C SER A 59 5.58 -3.02 5.80
N ILE A 60 5.63 -2.68 7.08
CA ILE A 60 5.83 -1.30 7.55
C ILE A 60 7.20 -0.77 7.12
N THR A 61 8.25 -1.58 7.29
CA THR A 61 9.61 -1.17 6.92
C THR A 61 9.79 -1.04 5.40
N ALA A 62 9.13 -1.89 4.62
CA ALA A 62 9.11 -1.75 3.16
C ALA A 62 8.47 -0.42 2.72
N ALA A 63 7.34 -0.07 3.31
CA ALA A 63 6.68 1.21 3.06
C ALA A 63 7.57 2.40 3.45
N LEU A 64 8.19 2.36 4.62
CA LEU A 64 9.11 3.40 5.09
C LEU A 64 10.33 3.53 4.19
N PHE A 65 10.88 2.42 3.71
CA PHE A 65 12.00 2.42 2.76
C PHE A 65 11.63 3.14 1.46
N LEU A 66 10.51 2.77 0.85
CA LEU A 66 10.04 3.39 -0.39
C LEU A 66 9.70 4.86 -0.21
N LYS A 67 9.14 5.23 0.95
CA LYS A 67 8.83 6.62 1.28
C LYS A 67 10.06 7.53 1.27
N LYS A 68 11.25 7.01 1.58
CA LYS A 68 12.51 7.78 1.55
C LYS A 68 12.84 8.38 0.18
N PHE A 69 12.34 7.78 -0.90
CA PHE A 69 12.58 8.25 -2.26
C PHE A 69 11.54 9.27 -2.73
N VAL A 70 10.57 9.60 -1.89
CA VAL A 70 9.48 10.53 -2.22
C VAL A 70 9.65 11.81 -1.41
N SER A 71 10.04 12.91 -2.08
CA SER A 71 10.34 14.18 -1.41
C SER A 71 9.39 15.33 -1.78
N LYS A 72 8.85 15.34 -2.99
CA LYS A 72 8.07 16.46 -3.53
C LYS A 72 6.59 16.17 -3.75
N THR A 73 6.21 14.90 -3.80
CA THR A 73 4.84 14.49 -4.02
C THR A 73 4.01 14.71 -2.75
N LYS A 74 2.86 15.38 -2.88
CA LYS A 74 1.98 15.67 -1.75
C LYS A 74 1.25 14.43 -1.25
N ILE A 75 0.81 13.57 -2.16
CA ILE A 75 0.07 12.36 -1.84
C ILE A 75 0.88 11.18 -2.35
N TRP A 76 1.17 10.26 -1.46
CA TRP A 76 1.89 9.03 -1.75
C TRP A 76 1.18 7.88 -1.05
N VAL A 77 1.13 6.74 -1.70
CA VAL A 77 0.57 5.52 -1.13
C VAL A 77 1.40 4.31 -1.57
N HIS A 78 1.58 3.40 -0.65
CA HIS A 78 2.17 2.08 -0.91
C HIS A 78 1.15 1.00 -0.59
N PHE A 79 1.02 0.03 -1.46
CA PHE A 79 0.24 -1.19 -1.23
C PHE A 79 1.18 -2.38 -1.15
N ASP A 80 1.02 -3.19 -0.13
CA ASP A 80 1.76 -4.44 0.04
C ASP A 80 0.81 -5.60 -0.22
N ILE A 81 0.80 -6.08 -1.45
CA ILE A 81 -0.17 -7.10 -1.88
C ILE A 81 0.46 -8.47 -1.93
N PHE A 82 -0.33 -9.50 -1.62
CA PHE A 82 0.11 -10.89 -1.76
C PHE A 82 0.25 -11.27 -3.24
N GLY A 83 -0.66 -10.78 -4.09
CA GLY A 83 -0.56 -10.93 -5.55
C GLY A 83 -0.85 -12.33 -6.06
N TRP A 84 -1.33 -13.22 -5.22
CA TRP A 84 -1.59 -14.62 -5.57
C TRP A 84 -2.83 -15.16 -4.89
N ASN A 85 -3.67 -15.85 -5.63
CA ASN A 85 -4.80 -16.61 -5.10
C ASN A 85 -4.41 -18.09 -4.98
N PRO A 86 -4.19 -18.60 -3.76
CA PRO A 86 -3.72 -19.97 -3.57
C PRO A 86 -4.82 -21.03 -3.67
N VAL A 87 -6.08 -20.63 -3.63
CA VAL A 87 -7.24 -21.54 -3.61
C VAL A 87 -8.27 -21.06 -4.59
N GLU A 88 -8.85 -21.98 -5.35
CA GLU A 88 -9.94 -21.67 -6.28
C GLU A 88 -11.13 -21.06 -5.54
N LYS A 89 -11.62 -19.94 -6.05
CA LYS A 89 -12.80 -19.21 -5.55
C LYS A 89 -13.82 -19.08 -6.69
N ALA A 90 -15.07 -18.82 -6.34
CA ALA A 90 -16.16 -18.67 -7.31
C ALA A 90 -15.89 -17.59 -8.38
N HIS A 91 -15.10 -16.58 -8.03
CA HIS A 91 -14.78 -15.43 -8.89
C HIS A 91 -13.32 -15.36 -9.34
N ALA A 92 -12.48 -16.31 -8.90
CA ALA A 92 -11.04 -16.27 -9.22
C ALA A 92 -10.42 -17.68 -9.20
N PRO A 93 -9.75 -18.11 -10.27
CA PRO A 93 -8.98 -19.35 -10.26
C PRO A 93 -7.73 -19.22 -9.38
N VAL A 94 -7.06 -20.35 -9.13
CA VAL A 94 -5.69 -20.33 -8.58
C VAL A 94 -4.79 -19.58 -9.55
N GLY A 95 -3.99 -18.64 -9.05
CA GLY A 95 -3.06 -17.89 -9.89
C GLY A 95 -2.84 -16.46 -9.42
N GLY A 96 -2.29 -15.64 -10.29
CA GLY A 96 -2.08 -14.21 -10.03
C GLY A 96 -3.39 -13.48 -9.73
N GLU A 97 -3.37 -12.64 -8.71
CA GLU A 97 -4.52 -11.83 -8.32
C GLU A 97 -4.09 -10.38 -8.12
N ALA A 98 -4.79 -9.46 -8.80
CA ALA A 98 -4.58 -8.04 -8.63
C ALA A 98 -5.46 -7.52 -7.47
N GLN A 99 -4.86 -6.75 -6.58
CA GLN A 99 -5.54 -6.10 -5.46
C GLN A 99 -5.27 -4.60 -5.49
N ALA A 100 -6.15 -3.81 -4.91
CA ALA A 100 -6.08 -2.35 -4.79
C ALA A 100 -6.35 -1.57 -6.09
N ILE A 101 -6.30 -2.18 -7.25
CA ILE A 101 -6.44 -1.50 -8.55
C ILE A 101 -7.81 -0.85 -8.69
N ARG A 102 -8.88 -1.56 -8.33
CA ARG A 102 -10.25 -1.02 -8.45
C ARG A 102 -10.48 0.11 -7.46
N ALA A 103 -9.99 -0.03 -6.23
CA ALA A 103 -10.12 1.01 -5.21
C ALA A 103 -9.39 2.29 -5.60
N ILE A 104 -8.13 2.20 -6.06
CA ILE A 104 -7.38 3.39 -6.49
C ILE A 104 -7.98 4.03 -7.74
N PHE A 105 -8.45 3.22 -8.68
CA PHE A 105 -9.12 3.73 -9.88
C PHE A 105 -10.40 4.52 -9.51
N GLU A 106 -11.19 4.01 -8.57
CA GLU A 106 -12.39 4.69 -8.09
C GLU A 106 -12.07 6.05 -7.46
N VAL A 107 -11.03 6.13 -6.62
CA VAL A 107 -10.56 7.40 -6.05
C VAL A 107 -10.11 8.37 -7.13
N LEU A 108 -9.31 7.90 -8.09
CA LEU A 108 -8.82 8.74 -9.18
C LEU A 108 -9.96 9.24 -10.06
N LYS A 109 -10.95 8.41 -10.35
CA LYS A 109 -12.13 8.77 -11.11
C LYS A 109 -12.94 9.87 -10.41
N GLN A 110 -13.08 9.81 -9.09
CA GLN A 110 -13.77 10.82 -8.30
C GLN A 110 -12.98 12.13 -8.21
N ARG A 111 -11.66 12.07 -8.08
CA ARG A 111 -10.80 13.25 -8.02
C ARG A 111 -10.64 13.94 -9.38
N TYR A 112 -10.63 13.18 -10.45
CA TYR A 112 -10.38 13.64 -11.81
C TYR A 112 -11.49 13.16 -12.75
N PRO A 113 -12.72 13.68 -12.57
CA PRO A 113 -13.84 13.24 -13.39
C PRO A 113 -13.62 13.61 -14.87
N ALA A 114 -14.11 12.74 -15.75
CA ALA A 114 -14.04 13.01 -17.19
C ALA A 114 -14.78 14.32 -17.53
N LYS A 115 -14.15 15.14 -18.37
CA LYS A 115 -14.78 16.31 -18.96
C LYS A 115 -15.72 15.84 -20.08
N GLY A 116 -17.01 15.92 -19.82
CA GLY A 116 -17.99 15.44 -20.79
C GLY A 116 -18.98 16.49 -21.20
#